data_dedeaf61ba6196a90871fa1757cfe17f
#
_entry.id   dedeaf61ba6196a90871fa1757cfe17f
#
_cell.length_a   1.000
_cell.length_b   1.000
_cell.length_c   1.000
_cell.angle_alpha   90.00
_cell.angle_beta   90.00
_cell.angle_gamma   90.00
#
_symmetry.space_group_name_H-M   'P 1'
#
loop_
_entity.id
_entity.type
_entity.pdbx_description
1 polymer ?
#
loop_
_entity_poly.entity_id
_entity_poly.type
_entity_poly.pdbx_seq_one_letter_code
_entity_poly.pdbx_strand_id
1 'polypeptide(L)'
;MGNDRYNAVVVGAGPAGSTAALMMARNNLSVALIERGKYPGSKNMTGGTIASMPFQQILPEYWNIQGIPLERRIVSDELWLLDNDSAVRIGFTGKKFGMAPYNKHTILRYKFDRWYADQAVKAGAKLFTSCLAVDLVYHKTGPLSKKVDGVMLE
;
A
#
# COMPACT_ATOMS: atom_id res chain seq x y z
N MET A 1 -1.63 28.16 0.11
CA MET A 1 -1.08 26.86 -0.31
C MET A 1 -0.54 27.02 -1.71
N GLY A 2 0.73 26.63 -1.96
CA GLY A 2 1.33 26.78 -3.28
C GLY A 2 0.69 25.83 -4.31
N ASN A 3 0.59 26.27 -5.55
CA ASN A 3 0.20 25.42 -6.70
C ASN A 3 1.38 24.51 -7.08
N ASP A 4 1.68 23.53 -6.24
CA ASP A 4 2.70 22.53 -6.58
C ASP A 4 2.18 21.65 -7.73
N ARG A 5 3.01 21.43 -8.74
CA ARG A 5 2.67 20.58 -9.89
C ARG A 5 3.41 19.25 -9.80
N TYR A 6 2.67 18.18 -9.99
CA TYR A 6 3.17 16.80 -10.05
C TYR A 6 2.68 16.10 -11.30
N ASN A 7 3.42 15.09 -11.77
CA ASN A 7 2.94 14.22 -12.85
C ASN A 7 1.77 13.34 -12.37
N ALA A 8 1.77 12.99 -11.07
CA ALA A 8 0.71 12.20 -10.48
C ALA A 8 0.46 12.60 -9.02
N VAL A 9 -0.79 12.52 -8.60
CA VAL A 9 -1.21 12.63 -7.20
C VAL A 9 -1.87 11.32 -6.80
N VAL A 10 -1.35 10.69 -5.75
CA VAL A 10 -1.87 9.45 -5.18
C VAL A 10 -2.51 9.76 -3.84
N VAL A 11 -3.78 9.43 -3.67
CA VAL A 11 -4.52 9.66 -2.44
C VAL A 11 -4.59 8.38 -1.61
N GLY A 12 -4.03 8.43 -0.40
CA GLY A 12 -3.92 7.34 0.55
C GLY A 12 -2.57 6.62 0.49
N ALA A 13 -1.78 6.73 1.56
CA ALA A 13 -0.47 6.07 1.70
C ALA A 13 -0.55 4.69 2.37
N GLY A 14 -1.60 3.92 2.07
CA GLY A 14 -1.68 2.50 2.37
C GLY A 14 -0.87 1.67 1.35
N PRO A 15 -0.89 0.32 1.43
CA PRO A 15 -0.08 -0.53 0.55
C PRO A 15 -0.28 -0.25 -0.94
N ALA A 16 -1.52 -0.07 -1.40
CA ALA A 16 -1.81 0.18 -2.80
C ALA A 16 -1.27 1.53 -3.27
N GLY A 17 -1.54 2.62 -2.52
CA GLY A 17 -1.04 3.96 -2.87
C GLY A 17 0.49 4.04 -2.79
N SER A 18 1.10 3.44 -1.77
CA SER A 18 2.57 3.36 -1.66
C SER A 18 3.20 2.58 -2.81
N THR A 19 2.55 1.49 -3.27
CA THR A 19 2.98 0.76 -4.48
C THR A 19 2.93 1.65 -5.71
N ALA A 20 1.79 2.31 -5.95
CA ALA A 20 1.61 3.19 -7.10
C ALA A 20 2.64 4.32 -7.10
N ALA A 21 2.82 5.00 -5.96
CA ALA A 21 3.79 6.07 -5.81
C ALA A 21 5.23 5.58 -6.01
N LEU A 22 5.60 4.42 -5.44
CA LEU A 22 6.92 3.81 -5.60
C LEU A 22 7.22 3.51 -7.07
N MET A 23 6.28 2.87 -7.76
CA MET A 23 6.47 2.48 -9.16
C MET A 23 6.55 3.69 -10.08
N MET A 24 5.72 4.70 -9.88
CA MET A 24 5.77 5.94 -10.65
C MET A 24 7.07 6.73 -10.39
N ALA A 25 7.50 6.84 -9.13
CA ALA A 25 8.74 7.51 -8.79
C ALA A 25 9.97 6.81 -9.37
N ARG A 26 10.01 5.46 -9.37
CA ARG A 26 11.06 4.68 -10.04
C ARG A 26 11.12 4.91 -11.56
N ASN A 27 10.01 5.32 -12.16
CA ASN A 27 9.94 5.71 -13.56
C ASN A 27 10.15 7.23 -13.77
N ASN A 28 10.80 7.91 -12.83
CA ASN A 28 11.15 9.34 -12.89
C ASN A 28 9.95 10.29 -12.98
N LEU A 29 8.77 9.86 -12.54
CA LEU A 29 7.62 10.76 -12.41
C LEU A 29 7.69 11.50 -11.09
N SER A 30 7.36 12.80 -11.10
CA SER A 30 7.13 13.56 -9.89
C SER A 30 5.79 13.16 -9.28
N VAL A 31 5.79 12.61 -8.06
CA VAL A 31 4.60 12.04 -7.41
C VAL A 31 4.36 12.70 -6.08
N ALA A 32 3.13 13.19 -5.87
CA ALA A 32 2.62 13.56 -4.56
C ALA A 32 1.82 12.39 -3.98
N LEU A 33 2.22 11.89 -2.81
CA LEU A 33 1.52 10.86 -2.05
C LEU A 33 0.83 11.52 -0.86
N ILE A 34 -0.51 11.51 -0.83
CA ILE A 34 -1.33 12.22 0.15
C ILE A 34 -1.84 11.23 1.20
N GLU A 35 -1.67 11.54 2.47
CA GLU A 35 -2.15 10.74 3.60
C GLU A 35 -2.89 11.62 4.61
N ARG A 36 -4.12 11.26 4.94
CA ARG A 36 -4.93 11.99 5.92
C ARG A 36 -4.50 11.77 7.37
N GLY A 37 -3.84 10.68 7.65
CA GLY A 37 -3.31 10.36 8.99
C GLY A 37 -2.01 11.10 9.29
N LYS A 38 -1.62 11.13 10.57
CA LYS A 38 -0.34 11.72 11.01
C LYS A 38 0.87 11.02 10.37
N TYR A 39 0.72 9.76 10.02
CA TYR A 39 1.68 8.95 9.28
C TYR A 39 0.94 7.79 8.59
N PRO A 40 1.47 7.20 7.52
CA PRO A 40 0.89 6.04 6.86
C PRO A 40 0.64 4.89 7.83
N GLY A 41 -0.59 4.37 7.85
CA GLY A 41 -0.98 3.32 8.78
C GLY A 41 -1.44 3.79 10.17
N SER A 42 -1.37 5.08 10.50
CA SER A 42 -1.75 5.61 11.83
C SER A 42 -3.19 5.33 12.24
N LYS A 43 -4.07 5.05 11.29
CA LYS A 43 -5.47 4.69 11.51
C LYS A 43 -5.76 3.19 11.39
N ASN A 44 -4.74 2.39 11.10
CA ASN A 44 -4.85 0.96 10.87
C ASN A 44 -4.41 0.20 12.13
N MET A 45 -5.36 -0.15 12.99
CA MET A 45 -5.12 -0.89 14.24
C MET A 45 -5.01 -2.41 14.01
N THR A 46 -5.22 -2.89 12.78
CA THR A 46 -5.27 -4.31 12.46
C THR A 46 -3.93 -4.84 11.96
N GLY A 47 -3.73 -6.13 12.11
CA GLY A 47 -2.77 -6.91 11.35
C GLY A 47 -3.29 -7.24 9.95
N GLY A 48 -2.46 -7.86 9.17
CA GLY A 48 -2.79 -8.35 7.84
C GLY A 48 -1.78 -9.37 7.36
N THR A 49 -2.00 -9.85 6.16
CA THR A 49 -1.03 -10.72 5.48
C THR A 49 -0.58 -10.07 4.18
N ILE A 50 0.68 -10.27 3.82
CA ILE A 50 1.22 -9.88 2.55
C ILE A 50 1.59 -11.13 1.77
N ALA A 51 1.06 -11.25 0.55
CA ALA A 51 1.39 -12.33 -0.37
C ALA A 51 2.75 -12.05 -1.02
N SER A 52 3.63 -13.03 -1.00
CA SER A 52 5.00 -12.86 -1.49
C SER A 52 5.07 -12.72 -3.00
N MET A 53 4.30 -13.50 -3.74
CA MET A 53 4.37 -13.51 -5.20
C MET A 53 4.14 -12.14 -5.85
N PRO A 54 3.05 -11.39 -5.57
CA PRO A 54 2.89 -10.06 -6.13
C PRO A 54 3.86 -9.03 -5.53
N PHE A 55 4.20 -9.17 -4.25
CA PHE A 55 5.04 -8.18 -3.58
C PHE A 55 6.51 -8.25 -4.03
N GLN A 56 7.03 -9.44 -4.32
CA GLN A 56 8.39 -9.58 -4.84
C GLN A 56 8.55 -9.05 -6.28
N GLN A 57 7.47 -8.88 -7.04
CA GLN A 57 7.53 -8.20 -8.34
C GLN A 57 7.87 -6.72 -8.20
N ILE A 58 7.50 -6.13 -7.06
CA ILE A 58 7.73 -4.71 -6.75
C ILE A 58 9.05 -4.53 -6.00
N LEU A 59 9.30 -5.40 -5.03
CA LEU A 59 10.52 -5.43 -4.21
C LEU A 59 11.09 -6.85 -4.23
N PRO A 60 11.95 -7.18 -5.19
CA PRO A 60 12.58 -8.50 -5.28
C PRO A 60 13.29 -8.86 -3.97
N GLU A 61 13.15 -10.10 -3.55
CA GLU A 61 13.74 -10.62 -2.31
C GLU A 61 13.48 -9.73 -1.08
N TYR A 62 12.28 -9.15 -1.00
CA TYR A 62 11.89 -8.17 0.02
C TYR A 62 12.16 -8.64 1.45
N TRP A 63 12.16 -9.95 1.69
CA TRP A 63 12.45 -10.56 2.99
C TRP A 63 13.90 -10.38 3.46
N ASN A 64 14.82 -10.01 2.56
CA ASN A 64 16.21 -9.69 2.85
C ASN A 64 16.42 -8.19 3.11
N ILE A 65 15.40 -7.35 2.92
CA ILE A 65 15.52 -5.90 3.14
C ILE A 65 15.62 -5.64 4.64
N GLN A 66 16.73 -5.03 5.05
CA GLN A 66 16.94 -4.68 6.44
C GLN A 66 15.85 -3.74 6.97
N GLY A 67 15.29 -4.09 8.12
CA GLY A 67 14.28 -3.27 8.78
C GLY A 67 12.87 -3.38 8.21
N ILE A 68 12.62 -4.30 7.25
CA ILE A 68 11.25 -4.57 6.82
C ILE A 68 10.44 -5.16 7.99
N PRO A 69 9.26 -4.59 8.31
CA PRO A 69 8.49 -5.02 9.47
C PRO A 69 7.59 -6.23 9.15
N LEU A 70 8.20 -7.36 8.87
CA LEU A 70 7.54 -8.65 8.75
C LEU A 70 7.48 -9.31 10.12
N GLU A 71 6.34 -9.93 10.44
CA GLU A 71 6.17 -10.59 11.74
C GLU A 71 6.42 -12.11 11.61
N ARG A 72 5.57 -12.86 10.93
CA ARG A 72 5.68 -14.33 10.81
C ARG A 72 5.47 -14.81 9.39
N ARG A 73 6.17 -15.88 9.04
CA ARG A 73 5.92 -16.65 7.81
C ARG A 73 4.66 -17.48 7.98
N ILE A 74 3.82 -17.52 6.95
CA ILE A 74 2.61 -18.34 6.95
C ILE A 74 2.91 -19.61 6.17
N VAL A 75 2.77 -20.75 6.83
CA VAL A 75 3.02 -22.08 6.27
C VAL A 75 1.76 -22.91 6.09
N SER A 76 0.64 -22.44 6.64
CA SER A 76 -0.68 -23.05 6.55
C SER A 76 -1.75 -21.98 6.34
N ASP A 77 -2.67 -22.23 5.43
CA ASP A 77 -3.85 -21.42 5.17
C ASP A 77 -5.09 -22.30 5.36
N GLU A 78 -6.10 -21.81 6.04
CA GLU A 78 -7.36 -22.52 6.22
C GLU A 78 -8.55 -21.57 5.94
N LEU A 79 -9.54 -22.09 5.21
CA LEU A 79 -10.86 -21.49 5.05
C LEU A 79 -11.85 -22.26 5.93
N TRP A 80 -12.55 -21.55 6.79
CA TRP A 80 -13.56 -22.12 7.64
C TRP A 80 -14.93 -21.55 7.25
N LEU A 81 -15.86 -22.43 6.92
CA LEU A 81 -17.27 -22.10 6.73
C LEU A 81 -17.98 -22.48 8.03
N LEU A 82 -18.48 -21.49 8.74
CA LEU A 82 -19.02 -21.64 10.10
C LEU A 82 -20.53 -21.61 10.07
N ASP A 83 -21.15 -22.45 10.89
CA ASP A 83 -22.53 -22.37 11.32
C ASP A 83 -22.57 -22.21 12.85
N ASN A 84 -23.75 -22.20 13.47
CA ASN A 84 -23.93 -21.96 14.91
C ASN A 84 -23.16 -22.94 15.79
N ASP A 85 -23.10 -24.22 15.39
CA ASP A 85 -22.51 -25.31 16.16
C ASP A 85 -21.59 -26.22 15.32
N SER A 86 -21.35 -25.88 14.06
CA SER A 86 -20.59 -26.71 13.13
C SER A 86 -19.68 -25.88 12.22
N ALA A 87 -18.68 -26.53 11.64
CA ALA A 87 -17.78 -25.89 10.70
C ALA A 87 -17.26 -26.87 9.64
N VAL A 88 -17.19 -26.40 8.40
CA VAL A 88 -16.40 -27.04 7.34
C VAL A 88 -15.04 -26.34 7.27
N ARG A 89 -13.97 -27.10 7.28
CA ARG A 89 -12.60 -26.58 7.18
C ARG A 89 -11.94 -27.12 5.91
N ILE A 90 -11.38 -26.21 5.13
CA ILE A 90 -10.57 -26.52 3.94
C ILE A 90 -9.21 -25.89 4.16
N GLY A 91 -8.18 -26.72 4.31
CA GLY A 91 -6.85 -26.27 4.66
C GLY A 91 -5.79 -26.73 3.68
N PHE A 92 -4.74 -25.93 3.55
CA PHE A 92 -3.53 -26.30 2.84
C PHE A 92 -2.31 -25.99 3.70
N THR A 93 -1.41 -26.98 3.84
CA THR A 93 -0.13 -26.83 4.53
C THR A 93 0.98 -27.29 3.61
N GLY A 94 2.00 -26.45 3.41
CA GLY A 94 3.12 -26.74 2.55
C GLY A 94 4.46 -26.40 3.20
N LYS A 95 5.37 -27.40 3.33
CA LYS A 95 6.73 -27.14 3.85
C LYS A 95 7.48 -26.08 3.06
N LYS A 96 7.27 -26.02 1.73
CA LYS A 96 7.87 -25.01 0.85
C LYS A 96 7.41 -23.58 1.17
N PHE A 97 6.26 -23.39 1.81
CA PHE A 97 5.78 -22.04 2.19
C PHE A 97 6.65 -21.36 3.24
N GLY A 98 7.37 -22.14 4.04
CA GLY A 98 8.36 -21.64 4.99
C GLY A 98 9.75 -21.35 4.43
N MET A 99 9.96 -21.60 3.13
CA MET A 99 11.23 -21.43 2.42
C MET A 99 11.10 -20.31 1.38
N ALA A 100 12.21 -19.63 1.08
CA ALA A 100 12.23 -18.61 0.04
C ALA A 100 11.98 -19.21 -1.37
N PRO A 101 11.22 -18.56 -2.24
CA PRO A 101 10.34 -17.41 -1.95
C PRO A 101 9.15 -17.84 -1.08
N TYR A 102 8.98 -17.20 0.04
CA TYR A 102 7.92 -17.52 1.01
C TYR A 102 6.52 -17.33 0.42
N ASN A 103 5.51 -18.04 0.97
CA ASN A 103 4.12 -17.87 0.52
C ASN A 103 3.56 -16.51 0.94
N LYS A 104 3.54 -16.26 2.26
CA LYS A 104 2.98 -15.03 2.87
C LYS A 104 3.72 -14.71 4.15
N HIS A 105 3.59 -13.44 4.57
CA HIS A 105 4.00 -12.99 5.91
C HIS A 105 2.85 -12.27 6.60
N THR A 106 2.73 -12.43 7.91
CA THR A 106 1.90 -11.54 8.72
C THR A 106 2.61 -10.22 8.90
N ILE A 107 1.82 -9.14 8.95
CA ILE A 107 2.29 -7.78 9.14
C ILE A 107 1.39 -7.05 10.14
N LEU A 108 1.93 -6.06 10.82
CA LEU A 108 1.16 -5.05 11.55
C LEU A 108 1.07 -3.81 10.68
N ARG A 109 -0.15 -3.45 10.25
CA ARG A 109 -0.41 -2.40 9.26
C ARG A 109 0.21 -1.06 9.64
N TYR A 110 0.15 -0.65 10.91
CA TYR A 110 0.73 0.62 11.37
C TYR A 110 2.25 0.70 11.22
N LYS A 111 2.97 -0.45 11.28
CA LYS A 111 4.40 -0.53 11.01
C LYS A 111 4.69 -0.63 9.52
N PHE A 112 3.99 -1.57 8.87
CA PHE A 112 4.24 -1.91 7.48
C PHE A 112 3.90 -0.76 6.53
N ASP A 113 2.74 -0.12 6.69
CA ASP A 113 2.30 0.95 5.82
C ASP A 113 3.28 2.15 5.88
N ARG A 114 3.75 2.47 7.09
CA ARG A 114 4.76 3.52 7.28
C ARG A 114 6.07 3.19 6.58
N TRP A 115 6.62 2.00 6.83
CA TRP A 115 7.86 1.55 6.21
C TRP A 115 7.72 1.51 4.68
N TYR A 116 6.58 1.06 4.18
CA TYR A 116 6.36 0.92 2.74
C TYR A 116 6.20 2.29 2.04
N ALA A 117 5.51 3.23 2.64
CA ALA A 117 5.47 4.61 2.14
C ALA A 117 6.87 5.25 2.13
N ASP A 118 7.72 4.95 3.12
CA ASP A 118 9.11 5.41 3.14
C ASP A 118 9.93 4.86 1.95
N GLN A 119 9.60 3.68 1.43
CA GLN A 119 10.24 3.18 0.20
C GLN A 119 9.85 4.04 -1.03
N ALA A 120 8.60 4.51 -1.11
CA ALA A 120 8.17 5.43 -2.16
C ALA A 120 8.88 6.79 -2.03
N VAL A 121 9.02 7.29 -0.82
CA VAL A 121 9.77 8.55 -0.55
C VAL A 121 11.24 8.40 -0.95
N LYS A 122 11.91 7.29 -0.60
CA LYS A 122 13.29 7.01 -1.01
C LYS A 122 13.45 6.91 -2.53
N ALA A 123 12.41 6.52 -3.24
CA ALA A 123 12.39 6.49 -4.71
C ALA A 123 12.10 7.87 -5.35
N GLY A 124 11.78 8.91 -4.55
CA GLY A 124 11.56 10.27 -5.03
C GLY A 124 10.12 10.78 -4.92
N ALA A 125 9.17 9.99 -4.41
CA ALA A 125 7.82 10.49 -4.13
C ALA A 125 7.83 11.47 -2.95
N LYS A 126 7.00 12.51 -3.02
CA LYS A 126 6.81 13.48 -1.92
C LYS A 126 5.58 13.09 -1.11
N LEU A 127 5.80 12.72 0.15
CA LEU A 127 4.72 12.34 1.08
C LEU A 127 4.21 13.57 1.83
N PHE A 128 2.88 13.75 1.82
CA PHE A 128 2.17 14.76 2.60
C PHE A 128 1.25 14.03 3.59
N THR A 129 1.49 14.23 4.87
CA THR A 129 0.67 13.65 5.96
C THR A 129 -0.21 14.69 6.60
N SER A 130 -1.24 14.25 7.32
CA SER A 130 -2.28 15.13 7.89
C SER A 130 -2.97 16.00 6.85
N CYS A 131 -3.11 15.50 5.62
CA CYS A 131 -3.73 16.16 4.48
C CYS A 131 -4.91 15.33 3.99
N LEU A 132 -6.11 15.87 4.09
CA LEU A 132 -7.33 15.23 3.60
C LEU A 132 -7.64 15.70 2.18
N ALA A 133 -7.71 14.77 1.24
CA ALA A 133 -8.23 15.06 -0.09
C ALA A 133 -9.77 15.13 0.00
N VAL A 134 -10.33 16.33 -0.24
CA VAL A 134 -11.75 16.61 -0.05
C VAL A 134 -12.51 16.67 -1.36
N ASP A 135 -11.85 17.03 -2.46
CA ASP A 135 -12.49 17.14 -3.78
C ASP A 135 -11.44 17.05 -4.91
N LEU A 136 -11.94 16.96 -6.14
CA LEU A 136 -11.14 16.97 -7.36
C LEU A 136 -11.22 18.34 -8.04
N VAL A 137 -10.08 18.80 -8.52
CA VAL A 137 -10.00 20.01 -9.36
C VAL A 137 -10.20 19.58 -10.82
N TYR A 138 -11.11 20.25 -11.49
CA TYR A 138 -11.46 19.95 -12.88
C TYR A 138 -11.27 21.17 -13.78
N HIS A 139 -10.88 20.93 -15.03
CA HIS A 139 -11.08 21.91 -16.09
C HIS A 139 -12.02 21.35 -17.19
N LYS A 140 -12.74 22.24 -17.87
CA LYS A 140 -13.60 21.88 -18.99
C LYS A 140 -12.76 21.65 -20.22
N THR A 141 -12.91 20.48 -20.86
CA THR A 141 -12.25 20.16 -22.14
C THR A 141 -13.20 20.23 -23.33
N GLY A 142 -14.50 20.45 -23.06
CA GLY A 142 -15.58 20.60 -24.03
C GLY A 142 -16.91 20.90 -23.36
N PRO A 143 -18.02 21.03 -24.13
CA PRO A 143 -19.33 21.37 -23.59
C PRO A 143 -19.85 20.39 -22.52
N LEU A 144 -19.52 19.09 -22.66
CA LEU A 144 -19.97 18.01 -21.77
C LEU A 144 -18.80 17.21 -21.17
N SER A 145 -17.55 17.61 -21.38
CA SER A 145 -16.37 16.87 -20.92
C SER A 145 -15.55 17.69 -19.92
N LYS A 146 -15.08 17.01 -18.86
CA LYS A 146 -14.18 17.55 -17.84
C LYS A 146 -12.98 16.65 -17.70
N LYS A 147 -11.82 17.23 -17.47
CA LYS A 147 -10.58 16.51 -17.13
C LYS A 147 -10.18 16.86 -15.69
N VAL A 148 -9.72 15.87 -14.95
CA VAL A 148 -9.17 16.07 -13.60
C VAL A 148 -7.78 16.68 -13.75
N ASP A 149 -7.54 17.79 -13.07
CA ASP A 149 -6.26 18.50 -13.03
C ASP A 149 -5.53 18.37 -11.70
N GLY A 150 -6.24 17.95 -10.66
CA GLY A 150 -5.64 17.84 -9.34
C GLY A 150 -6.63 17.44 -8.27
N VAL A 151 -6.19 17.54 -7.03
CA VAL A 151 -6.98 17.30 -5.83
C VAL A 151 -6.96 18.54 -4.93
N MET A 152 -8.07 18.77 -4.27
CA MET A 152 -8.20 19.81 -3.24
C MET A 152 -7.91 19.18 -1.89
N LEU A 153 -7.02 19.79 -1.12
CA LEU A 153 -6.57 19.31 0.19
C LEU A 153 -7.04 20.25 1.30
N GLU A 154 -7.36 19.62 2.43
CA GLU A 154 -7.66 20.25 3.71
C GLU A 154 -6.74 19.74 4.81
#